data_1ccb4ef4fd55f3a4e192d278a2ed3d96
#
_entry.id   1ccb4ef4fd55f3a4e192d278a2ed3d96
#
_cell.length_a   1.000
_cell.length_b   1.000
_cell.length_c   1.000
_cell.angle_alpha   90.00
_cell.angle_beta   90.00
_cell.angle_gamma   90.00
#
_symmetry.space_group_name_H-M   'P 1'
#
loop_
_entity.id
_entity.type
_entity.pdbx_description
1 polymer ?
#
loop_
_entity_poly.entity_id
_entity_poly.type
_entity_poly.pdbx_seq_one_letter_code
_entity_poly.pdbx_strand_id
1 'polypeptide(L)'
;MLEDQGLLLSIFLNLQPSEWVQLSLISPDKTGRMLFFHDPLALLEAAEAQGMEQHCFFGVSPRKDRSGVLESIEHIGVVWADLDAKDFSGDKDTAKAATKLLTLPPSYLVDSGHGYHAYWLLK
;
A
#
# COMPACT_ATOMS: atom_id res chain seq x y z
N MET A 1 -2.42 -8.02 8.22
CA MET A 1 -1.23 -8.81 7.86
C MET A 1 -1.45 -9.61 6.60
N LEU A 2 -2.37 -10.60 6.62
CA LEU A 2 -2.66 -11.39 5.41
C LEU A 2 -3.23 -10.54 4.27
N GLU A 3 -4.03 -9.54 4.60
CA GLU A 3 -4.62 -8.63 3.61
C GLU A 3 -3.55 -7.76 2.94
N ASP A 4 -2.58 -7.28 3.72
CA ASP A 4 -1.45 -6.51 3.19
C ASP A 4 -0.62 -7.34 2.21
N GLN A 5 -0.37 -8.59 2.55
CA GLN A 5 0.39 -9.50 1.71
C GLN A 5 -0.36 -9.83 0.42
N GLY A 6 -1.67 -10.03 0.52
CA GLY A 6 -2.52 -10.26 -0.64
C GLY A 6 -2.52 -9.10 -1.61
N LEU A 7 -2.64 -7.89 -1.09
CA LEU A 7 -2.57 -6.67 -1.90
C LEU A 7 -1.20 -6.54 -2.57
N LEU A 8 -0.12 -6.75 -1.82
CA LEU A 8 1.24 -6.66 -2.34
C LEU A 8 1.46 -7.66 -3.48
N LEU A 9 1.05 -8.91 -3.29
CA LEU A 9 1.15 -9.94 -4.32
C LEU A 9 0.36 -9.57 -5.57
N SER A 10 -0.83 -9.00 -5.42
CA SER A 10 -1.66 -8.57 -6.54
C SER A 10 -0.96 -7.47 -7.36
N ILE A 11 -0.28 -6.54 -6.68
CA ILE A 11 0.49 -5.48 -7.34
C ILE A 11 1.61 -6.11 -8.20
N PHE A 12 2.36 -7.04 -7.63
CA PHE A 12 3.46 -7.70 -8.36
C PHE A 12 2.97 -8.58 -9.52
N LEU A 13 1.82 -9.24 -9.37
CA LEU A 13 1.26 -10.07 -10.44
C LEU A 13 0.89 -9.26 -11.68
N ASN A 14 0.55 -8.00 -11.51
CA ASN A 14 0.18 -7.10 -12.60
C ASN A 14 1.33 -6.20 -13.05
N LEU A 15 2.52 -6.43 -12.53
CA LEU A 15 3.71 -5.64 -12.84
C LEU A 15 4.24 -5.97 -14.23
N GLN A 16 4.53 -4.94 -15.02
CA GLN A 16 5.23 -5.12 -16.29
C GLN A 16 6.71 -5.42 -16.02
N PRO A 17 7.40 -6.16 -16.93
CA PRO A 17 8.80 -6.55 -16.69
C PRO A 17 9.77 -5.39 -16.43
N SER A 18 9.47 -4.20 -16.95
CA SER A 18 10.31 -3.02 -16.79
C SER A 18 9.92 -2.16 -15.58
N GLU A 19 8.91 -2.56 -14.84
CA GLU A 19 8.36 -1.77 -13.76
C GLU A 19 8.88 -2.22 -12.39
N TRP A 20 8.78 -1.31 -11.42
CA TRP A 20 9.28 -1.49 -10.07
C TRP A 20 8.18 -1.20 -9.05
N VAL A 21 8.22 -1.89 -7.92
CA VAL A 21 7.43 -1.54 -6.74
C VAL A 21 8.35 -0.84 -5.74
N GLN A 22 7.91 0.32 -5.26
CA GLN A 22 8.66 1.14 -4.31
C GLN A 22 8.41 0.67 -2.88
N LEU A 23 9.50 0.59 -2.11
CA LEU A 23 9.43 0.45 -0.65
C LEU A 23 10.03 1.70 -0.03
N SER A 24 9.24 2.42 0.75
CA SER A 24 9.70 3.60 1.49
C SER A 24 10.00 3.22 2.93
N LEU A 25 11.20 3.57 3.40
CA LEU A 25 11.65 3.32 4.76
C LEU A 25 11.83 4.66 5.46
N ILE A 26 11.14 4.85 6.58
CA ILE A 26 11.19 6.09 7.34
C ILE A 26 11.71 5.79 8.74
N SER A 27 12.86 6.36 9.08
CA SER A 27 13.50 6.21 10.39
C SER A 27 12.83 7.10 11.45
N PRO A 28 13.05 6.82 12.76
CA PRO A 28 12.50 7.65 13.83
C PRO A 28 12.91 9.12 13.76
N ASP A 29 14.08 9.44 13.21
CA ASP A 29 14.55 10.81 12.98
C ASP A 29 13.91 11.44 11.73
N LYS A 30 12.97 10.73 11.09
CA LYS A 30 12.24 11.13 9.90
C LYS A 30 13.08 11.20 8.61
N THR A 31 14.29 10.68 8.62
CA THR A 31 15.04 10.48 7.36
C THR A 31 14.39 9.33 6.59
N GLY A 32 14.29 9.51 5.30
CA GLY A 32 13.63 8.53 4.41
C GLY A 32 14.61 7.97 3.40
N ARG A 33 14.30 6.75 2.97
CA ARG A 33 15.05 6.05 1.95
C ARG A 33 14.07 5.25 1.11
N MET A 34 14.32 5.15 -0.20
CA MET A 34 13.46 4.41 -1.13
C MET A 34 14.24 3.27 -1.75
N LEU A 35 13.63 2.08 -1.77
CA LEU A 35 14.14 0.91 -2.45
C LEU A 35 13.12 0.47 -3.50
N PHE A 36 13.58 -0.22 -4.53
CA PHE A 36 12.73 -0.61 -5.66
C PHE A 36 12.95 -2.08 -5.99
N PHE A 37 11.85 -2.80 -6.22
CA PHE A 37 11.86 -4.25 -6.36
C PHE A 37 11.02 -4.72 -7.53
N HIS A 38 11.44 -5.83 -8.15
CA HIS A 38 10.66 -6.59 -9.13
C HIS A 38 10.01 -7.83 -8.51
N ASP A 39 10.49 -8.25 -7.33
CA ASP A 39 10.12 -9.49 -6.69
C ASP A 39 9.52 -9.23 -5.30
N PRO A 40 8.31 -9.78 -5.01
CA PRO A 40 7.67 -9.55 -3.72
C PRO A 40 8.46 -10.11 -2.53
N LEU A 41 9.14 -11.24 -2.69
CA LEU A 41 9.95 -11.82 -1.60
C LEU A 41 11.11 -10.93 -1.25
N ALA A 42 11.79 -10.36 -2.25
CA ALA A 42 12.90 -9.43 -2.00
C ALA A 42 12.43 -8.18 -1.26
N LEU A 43 11.26 -7.65 -1.59
CA LEU A 43 10.68 -6.51 -0.90
C LEU A 43 10.35 -6.86 0.55
N LEU A 44 9.72 -8.01 0.79
CA LEU A 44 9.36 -8.44 2.14
C LEU A 44 10.59 -8.68 3.00
N GLU A 45 11.63 -9.31 2.46
CA GLU A 45 12.89 -9.52 3.16
C GLU A 45 13.55 -8.19 3.55
N ALA A 46 13.55 -7.23 2.63
CA ALA A 46 14.10 -5.92 2.90
C ALA A 46 13.32 -5.19 4.01
N ALA A 47 11.99 -5.29 3.99
CA ALA A 47 11.16 -4.68 5.02
C ALA A 47 11.38 -5.32 6.39
N GLU A 48 11.47 -6.64 6.46
CA GLU A 48 11.71 -7.37 7.71
C GLU A 48 13.09 -7.08 8.29
N ALA A 49 14.09 -6.87 7.44
CA ALA A 49 15.47 -6.60 7.86
C ALA A 49 15.62 -5.24 8.58
N GLN A 50 14.66 -4.31 8.41
CA GLN A 50 14.75 -2.98 9.00
C GLN A 50 14.44 -2.93 10.49
N GLY A 51 13.83 -3.97 11.03
CA GLY A 51 13.43 -4.00 12.44
C GLY A 51 12.20 -3.15 12.71
N MET A 52 11.80 -3.10 13.98
CA MET A 52 10.54 -2.46 14.40
C MET A 52 10.62 -0.94 14.51
N GLU A 53 11.81 -0.36 14.47
CA GLU A 53 12.00 1.08 14.64
C GLU A 53 11.72 1.88 13.36
N GLN A 54 11.76 1.21 12.22
CA GLN A 54 11.50 1.86 10.94
C GLN A 54 10.08 1.61 10.47
N HIS A 55 9.47 2.64 9.90
CA HIS A 55 8.19 2.51 9.23
C HIS A 55 8.43 2.12 7.77
N CYS A 56 7.74 1.09 7.32
CA CYS A 56 7.86 0.58 5.96
C CYS A 56 6.53 0.75 5.23
N PHE A 57 6.57 1.38 4.05
CA PHE A 57 5.40 1.58 3.20
C PHE A 57 5.73 1.17 1.78
N PHE A 58 4.89 0.34 1.17
CA PHE A 58 5.07 0.03 -0.25
C PHE A 58 4.11 0.89 -1.09
N GLY A 59 4.57 1.26 -2.28
CA GLY A 59 3.76 2.04 -3.22
C GLY A 59 2.84 1.14 -4.02
N VAL A 60 1.56 1.52 -4.11
CA VAL A 60 0.55 0.74 -4.84
C VAL A 60 0.58 0.98 -6.35
N SER A 61 1.26 2.04 -6.80
CA SER A 61 1.39 2.37 -8.23
C SER A 61 2.78 1.96 -8.72
N PRO A 62 2.85 1.09 -9.74
CA PRO A 62 4.14 0.69 -10.30
C PRO A 62 4.93 1.88 -10.85
N ARG A 63 6.25 1.78 -10.78
CA ARG A 63 7.18 2.80 -11.27
C ARG A 63 7.88 2.31 -12.53
N LYS A 64 8.01 3.19 -13.54
CA LYS A 64 8.71 2.85 -14.78
C LYS A 64 10.23 2.84 -14.61
N ASP A 65 10.73 3.48 -13.55
CA ASP A 65 12.14 3.53 -13.21
C ASP A 65 12.29 3.53 -11.67
N ARG A 66 13.52 3.53 -11.19
CA ARG A 66 13.79 3.53 -9.74
C ARG A 66 13.75 4.96 -9.21
N SER A 67 12.57 5.57 -9.23
CA SER A 67 12.35 6.95 -8.80
C SER A 67 11.02 7.07 -8.08
N GLY A 68 10.99 7.90 -7.03
CA GLY A 68 9.79 8.21 -6.28
C GLY A 68 9.01 9.41 -6.79
N VAL A 69 9.44 10.03 -7.89
CA VAL A 69 8.74 11.19 -8.44
C VAL A 69 7.46 10.79 -9.16
N LEU A 70 6.52 11.73 -9.25
CA LEU A 70 5.21 11.47 -9.85
C LEU A 70 5.33 11.04 -11.32
N GLU A 71 6.26 11.62 -12.06
CA GLU A 71 6.50 11.31 -13.47
C GLU A 71 6.93 9.86 -13.71
N SER A 72 7.39 9.16 -12.67
CA SER A 72 7.74 7.76 -12.74
C SER A 72 6.52 6.83 -12.81
N ILE A 73 5.33 7.34 -12.56
CA ILE A 73 4.08 6.59 -12.64
C ILE A 73 3.46 6.80 -14.01
N GLU A 74 3.32 5.71 -14.79
CA GLU A 74 2.70 5.76 -16.12
C GLU A 74 1.26 5.26 -16.12
N HIS A 75 0.91 4.36 -15.18
CA HIS A 75 -0.45 3.84 -15.07
C HIS A 75 -0.77 3.51 -13.62
N ILE A 76 -2.06 3.34 -13.34
CA ILE A 76 -2.57 3.02 -12.01
C ILE A 76 -3.34 1.70 -12.10
N GLY A 77 -2.94 0.74 -11.29
CA GLY A 77 -3.65 -0.56 -11.19
C GLY A 77 -4.51 -0.67 -9.95
N VAL A 78 -4.44 0.30 -9.05
CA VAL A 78 -5.16 0.29 -7.77
C VAL A 78 -5.66 1.70 -7.46
N VAL A 79 -6.92 1.79 -7.05
CA VAL A 79 -7.49 3.01 -6.45
C VAL A 79 -7.63 2.74 -4.96
N TRP A 80 -7.37 3.73 -4.12
CA TRP A 80 -7.46 3.54 -2.68
C TRP A 80 -8.04 4.77 -1.97
N ALA A 81 -8.58 4.53 -0.76
CA ALA A 81 -9.11 5.57 0.09
C ALA A 81 -8.76 5.29 1.55
N ASP A 82 -8.49 6.35 2.30
CA ASP A 82 -8.23 6.29 3.73
C ASP A 82 -9.53 6.61 4.49
N LEU A 83 -9.99 5.65 5.29
CA LEU A 83 -11.19 5.76 6.10
C LEU A 83 -10.78 5.88 7.56
N ASP A 84 -10.57 7.11 8.01
CA ASP A 84 -10.15 7.38 9.37
C ASP A 84 -11.37 7.35 10.30
N ALA A 85 -11.25 6.70 11.45
CA ALA A 85 -12.33 6.59 12.44
C ALA A 85 -12.87 7.95 12.87
N LYS A 86 -12.03 8.99 12.88
CA LYS A 86 -12.46 10.35 13.27
C LYS A 86 -13.58 10.90 12.37
N ASP A 87 -13.62 10.46 11.11
CA ASP A 87 -14.65 10.87 10.15
C ASP A 87 -15.94 10.06 10.32
N PHE A 88 -15.94 9.06 11.21
CA PHE A 88 -17.07 8.18 11.54
C PHE A 88 -17.33 8.22 13.05
N SER A 89 -17.31 9.42 13.64
CA SER A 89 -17.55 9.67 15.06
C SER A 89 -16.58 8.91 15.99
N GLY A 90 -15.36 8.66 15.52
CA GLY A 90 -14.33 7.96 16.27
C GLY A 90 -14.50 6.44 16.32
N ASP A 91 -15.42 5.88 15.54
CA ASP A 91 -15.76 4.46 15.57
C ASP A 91 -15.25 3.74 14.31
N LYS A 92 -14.26 2.86 14.49
CA LYS A 92 -13.70 2.05 13.42
C LYS A 92 -14.72 1.07 12.82
N ASP A 93 -15.62 0.53 13.64
CA ASP A 93 -16.63 -0.41 13.18
C ASP A 93 -17.61 0.29 12.24
N THR A 94 -17.95 1.56 12.51
CA THR A 94 -18.79 2.37 11.63
C THR A 94 -18.07 2.64 10.31
N ALA A 95 -16.77 2.94 10.36
CA ALA A 95 -15.96 3.14 9.15
C ALA A 95 -15.94 1.87 8.30
N LYS A 96 -15.74 0.70 8.91
CA LYS A 96 -15.74 -0.58 8.21
C LYS A 96 -17.11 -0.89 7.61
N ALA A 97 -18.19 -0.66 8.36
CA ALA A 97 -19.54 -0.90 7.90
C ALA A 97 -19.91 -0.05 6.68
N ALA A 98 -19.40 1.18 6.61
CA ALA A 98 -19.63 2.08 5.49
C ALA A 98 -19.15 1.49 4.16
N THR A 99 -18.05 0.72 4.17
CA THR A 99 -17.52 0.10 2.95
C THR A 99 -18.45 -0.94 2.35
N LYS A 100 -19.26 -1.59 3.20
CA LYS A 100 -20.19 -2.62 2.75
C LYS A 100 -21.41 -2.04 2.04
N LEU A 101 -21.67 -0.74 2.23
CA LEU A 101 -22.80 -0.05 1.60
C LEU A 101 -22.45 0.48 0.21
N LEU A 102 -21.19 0.39 -0.20
CA LEU A 102 -20.75 0.87 -1.50
C LEU A 102 -21.22 -0.07 -2.60
N THR A 103 -21.56 0.50 -3.75
CA THR A 103 -21.98 -0.26 -4.94
C THR A 103 -20.86 -1.23 -5.39
N LEU A 104 -19.61 -0.77 -5.28
CA LEU A 104 -18.44 -1.59 -5.55
C LEU A 104 -17.65 -1.71 -4.25
N PRO A 105 -17.74 -2.86 -3.56
CA PRO A 105 -16.97 -3.05 -2.34
C PRO A 105 -15.47 -3.12 -2.65
N PRO A 106 -14.61 -2.71 -1.71
CA PRO A 106 -13.15 -2.77 -1.94
C PRO A 106 -12.67 -4.20 -2.11
N SER A 107 -11.61 -4.37 -2.90
CA SER A 107 -10.95 -5.65 -3.09
C SER A 107 -10.19 -6.07 -1.83
N TYR A 108 -9.59 -5.10 -1.14
CA TYR A 108 -8.87 -5.30 0.13
C TYR A 108 -9.21 -4.20 1.10
N LEU A 109 -9.33 -4.56 2.37
CA LEU A 109 -9.54 -3.62 3.46
C LEU A 109 -8.46 -3.88 4.51
N VAL A 110 -7.59 -2.90 4.70
CA VAL A 110 -6.43 -3.02 5.59
C VAL A 110 -6.64 -2.16 6.82
N ASP A 111 -6.47 -2.74 8.01
CA ASP A 111 -6.55 -2.01 9.27
C ASP A 111 -5.31 -1.13 9.43
N SER A 112 -5.51 0.19 9.43
CA SER A 112 -4.44 1.17 9.55
C SER A 112 -4.14 1.56 10.99
N GLY A 113 -4.85 0.99 11.96
CA GLY A 113 -4.74 1.34 13.38
C GLY A 113 -5.78 2.37 13.80
N HIS A 114 -5.94 3.46 13.07
CA HIS A 114 -6.91 4.52 13.33
C HIS A 114 -8.15 4.43 12.45
N GLY A 115 -8.21 3.46 11.56
CA GLY A 115 -9.29 3.25 10.62
C GLY A 115 -8.92 2.17 9.64
N TYR A 116 -9.27 2.37 8.37
CA TYR A 116 -9.00 1.39 7.33
C TYR A 116 -8.51 2.06 6.06
N HIS A 117 -7.63 1.37 5.33
CA HIS A 117 -7.29 1.70 3.95
C HIS A 117 -8.07 0.74 3.05
N ALA A 118 -8.90 1.27 2.19
CA ALA A 118 -9.67 0.49 1.23
C ALA A 118 -9.01 0.56 -0.14
N TYR A 119 -8.87 -0.59 -0.79
CA TYR A 119 -8.20 -0.70 -2.09
C TYR A 119 -9.10 -1.40 -3.11
N TRP A 120 -9.17 -0.82 -4.30
CA TRP A 120 -9.89 -1.39 -5.44
C TRP A 120 -8.88 -1.73 -6.52
N LEU A 121 -8.79 -3.01 -6.86
CA LEU A 121 -7.95 -3.46 -7.97
C LEU A 121 -8.65 -3.17 -9.29
N LEU A 122 -7.92 -2.55 -10.21
CA LEU A 122 -8.41 -2.25 -11.55
C LEU A 122 -7.98 -3.35 -12.52
N LYS A 123 -8.81 -3.62 -13.48
CA LYS A 123 -8.50 -4.62 -14.52
C LYS A 123 -7.91 -3.96 -15.76
#